data_56b0caeb1a669bfa3428c40cade8acae
#
_entry.id   56b0caeb1a669bfa3428c40cade8acae
#
_cell.length_a   1.000
_cell.length_b   1.000
_cell.length_c   1.000
_cell.angle_alpha   90.00
_cell.angle_beta   90.00
_cell.angle_gamma   90.00
#
_symmetry.space_group_name_H-M   'P 1'
#
loop_
_entity.id
_entity.type
_entity.pdbx_description
1 polymer ?
#
loop_
_entity_poly.entity_id
_entity_poly.type
_entity_poly.pdbx_seq_one_letter_code
_entity_poly.pdbx_strand_id
1 'polypeptide(L)'
;RLLKTLCGRGGIGRRARLRSVWLRPCEFKSRRPHLMYSGLTAMKKESVAVVIISNGPGELTTWVNPVVDELNKINKSLCDEDKQDFTLRLVLVPCPNATGKEFLVANSWNKFELITKSKSFWKLLIKPHSFADWPKKGIVIFLGGDQFWSILLAKRLGYLNITYAEWVSRWPKW
;
A
#
# COMPACT_ATOMS: atom_id res chain seq x y z
N ARG A 1 22.71 36.39 -32.91
CA ARG A 1 24.02 36.27 -32.21
C ARG A 1 23.93 36.45 -30.68
N LEU A 2 22.87 37.03 -30.16
CA LEU A 2 22.78 37.35 -28.69
C LEU A 2 22.13 36.20 -27.83
N LEU A 3 21.50 35.21 -28.44
CA LEU A 3 20.82 34.14 -27.71
C LEU A 3 21.70 32.93 -27.33
N LYS A 4 22.89 32.79 -27.95
CA LYS A 4 23.79 31.65 -27.65
C LYS A 4 24.72 31.86 -26.45
N THR A 5 24.88 33.09 -25.96
CA THR A 5 25.83 33.42 -24.89
C THR A 5 25.20 33.36 -23.49
N LEU A 6 23.89 33.39 -23.35
CA LEU A 6 23.22 33.43 -22.04
C LEU A 6 22.82 32.04 -21.49
N CYS A 7 22.68 31.03 -22.34
CA CYS A 7 22.29 29.68 -21.86
C CYS A 7 23.45 28.76 -21.47
N GLY A 8 24.69 29.06 -21.88
CA GLY A 8 25.84 28.16 -21.66
C GLY A 8 26.55 28.32 -20.30
N ARG A 9 26.51 29.48 -19.70
CA ARG A 9 27.31 29.77 -18.48
C ARG A 9 26.55 29.64 -17.16
N GLY A 10 25.25 29.75 -17.16
CA GLY A 10 24.48 29.68 -15.91
C GLY A 10 24.21 28.29 -15.38
N GLY A 11 24.13 27.27 -16.26
CA GLY A 11 23.74 25.92 -15.91
C GLY A 11 24.86 25.07 -15.29
N ILE A 12 26.09 25.25 -15.73
CA ILE A 12 27.24 24.43 -15.30
C ILE A 12 27.70 24.81 -13.89
N GLY A 13 27.77 26.10 -13.60
CA GLY A 13 28.19 26.56 -12.28
C GLY A 13 27.21 26.22 -11.15
N ARG A 14 25.92 26.22 -11.42
CA ARG A 14 24.89 25.83 -10.43
C ARG A 14 24.87 24.32 -10.17
N ARG A 15 25.10 23.49 -11.20
CA ARG A 15 25.15 22.03 -11.03
C ARG A 15 26.39 21.57 -10.26
N ALA A 16 27.53 22.23 -10.46
CA ALA A 16 28.77 21.95 -9.71
C ALA A 16 28.63 22.32 -8.22
N ARG A 17 27.96 23.44 -7.90
CA ARG A 17 27.69 23.83 -6.51
C ARG A 17 26.71 22.91 -5.80
N LEU A 18 25.67 22.43 -6.47
CA LEU A 18 24.75 21.50 -5.89
C LEU A 18 25.40 20.13 -5.58
N ARG A 19 26.31 19.64 -6.44
CA ARG A 19 27.03 18.39 -6.19
C ARG A 19 27.95 18.46 -4.99
N SER A 20 28.63 19.60 -4.78
CA SER A 20 29.55 19.77 -3.64
C SER A 20 28.81 19.90 -2.29
N VAL A 21 27.56 20.37 -2.30
CA VAL A 21 26.72 20.46 -1.08
C VAL A 21 26.19 19.08 -0.65
N TRP A 22 25.97 18.18 -1.60
CA TRP A 22 25.45 16.84 -1.30
C TRP A 22 26.52 15.82 -0.88
N LEU A 23 27.80 16.13 -1.09
CA LEU A 23 28.92 15.26 -0.76
C LEU A 23 29.53 15.50 0.62
N ARG A 24 29.00 16.45 1.41
CA ARG A 24 29.37 16.55 2.83
C ARG A 24 28.48 15.62 3.63
N PRO A 25 29.00 14.51 4.18
CA PRO A 25 28.28 13.76 5.18
C PRO A 25 27.99 14.71 6.34
N CYS A 26 26.72 14.89 6.67
CA CYS A 26 26.33 15.55 7.90
C CYS A 26 26.76 14.65 9.07
N GLU A 27 27.99 14.80 9.55
CA GLU A 27 28.40 14.24 10.83
C GLU A 27 27.63 14.97 11.94
N PHE A 28 26.44 14.49 12.23
CA PHE A 28 25.72 14.92 13.42
C PHE A 28 26.31 14.18 14.62
N LYS A 29 27.41 14.72 15.18
CA LYS A 29 27.95 14.26 16.46
C LYS A 29 27.01 14.76 17.56
N SER A 30 25.94 14.00 17.82
CA SER A 30 25.12 14.20 19.02
C SER A 30 25.94 13.84 20.25
N ARG A 31 26.47 14.84 20.94
CA ARG A 31 27.05 14.73 22.29
C ARG A 31 25.90 14.77 23.32
N ARG A 32 24.97 13.86 23.27
CA ARG A 32 24.05 13.66 24.39
C ARG A 32 24.44 12.39 25.14
N PRO A 33 24.62 12.43 26.48
CA PRO A 33 24.88 11.24 27.25
C PRO A 33 23.69 10.28 27.08
N HIS A 34 23.99 9.03 26.77
CA HIS A 34 23.01 7.94 26.80
C HIS A 34 22.49 7.81 28.24
N LEU A 35 21.37 8.48 28.54
CA LEU A 35 20.54 8.06 29.62
C LEU A 35 19.98 6.70 29.25
N MET A 36 20.44 5.66 29.92
CA MET A 36 19.84 4.33 29.86
C MET A 36 18.40 4.43 30.37
N TYR A 37 17.46 4.69 29.49
CA TYR A 37 16.06 4.46 29.74
C TYR A 37 15.79 2.97 29.51
N SER A 38 15.99 2.16 30.55
CA SER A 38 15.45 0.80 30.66
C SER A 38 13.94 0.91 30.85
N GLY A 39 13.22 1.10 29.75
CA GLY A 39 11.78 1.28 29.80
C GLY A 39 11.16 1.68 28.45
N LEU A 40 11.92 1.59 27.36
CA LEU A 40 11.29 1.71 26.05
C LEU A 40 10.51 0.41 25.77
N THR A 41 9.23 0.41 26.12
CA THR A 41 8.27 -0.39 25.34
C THR A 41 8.51 -0.02 23.89
N ALA A 42 8.97 -0.98 23.11
CA ALA A 42 9.19 -0.80 21.68
C ALA A 42 7.91 -0.18 21.12
N MET A 43 7.98 1.06 20.67
CA MET A 43 6.83 1.71 20.01
C MET A 43 6.50 0.82 18.82
N LYS A 44 5.38 0.09 18.92
CA LYS A 44 4.89 -0.78 17.85
C LYS A 44 4.77 0.11 16.62
N LYS A 45 5.64 -0.10 15.65
CA LYS A 45 5.66 0.63 14.40
C LYS A 45 4.25 0.54 13.80
N GLU A 46 3.59 1.68 13.56
CA GLU A 46 2.24 1.66 12.99
C GLU A 46 2.32 1.08 11.58
N SER A 47 1.83 -0.15 11.39
CA SER A 47 1.73 -0.75 10.06
C SER A 47 0.58 -0.10 9.27
N VAL A 48 0.72 -0.05 7.95
CA VAL A 48 -0.33 0.38 7.02
C VAL A 48 -0.98 -0.85 6.40
N ALA A 49 -2.31 -0.89 6.32
CA ALA A 49 -2.98 -1.98 5.63
C ALA A 49 -3.12 -1.69 4.12
N VAL A 50 -2.73 -2.64 3.29
CA VAL A 50 -3.07 -2.65 1.87
C VAL A 50 -4.08 -3.76 1.65
N VAL A 51 -5.32 -3.37 1.41
CA VAL A 51 -6.48 -4.26 1.26
C VAL A 51 -6.80 -4.39 -0.21
N ILE A 52 -6.71 -5.58 -0.76
CA ILE A 52 -7.06 -5.86 -2.16
C ILE A 52 -8.45 -6.48 -2.19
N ILE A 53 -9.31 -5.97 -3.07
CA ILE A 53 -10.64 -6.53 -3.32
C ILE A 53 -10.62 -7.28 -4.64
N SER A 54 -11.19 -8.48 -4.62
CA SER A 54 -11.40 -9.32 -5.80
C SER A 54 -12.64 -10.18 -5.62
N ASN A 55 -13.22 -10.63 -6.72
CA ASN A 55 -14.45 -11.43 -6.69
C ASN A 55 -14.38 -12.74 -7.48
N GLY A 56 -13.49 -12.91 -8.42
CA GLY A 56 -13.46 -14.06 -9.30
C GLY A 56 -12.13 -14.80 -9.38
N PRO A 57 -12.13 -16.07 -9.76
CA PRO A 57 -10.90 -16.86 -9.83
C PRO A 57 -9.95 -16.38 -10.92
N GLY A 58 -10.46 -15.88 -12.04
CA GLY A 58 -9.66 -15.29 -13.11
C GLY A 58 -8.94 -14.04 -12.64
N GLU A 59 -9.62 -13.14 -11.96
CA GLU A 59 -9.04 -11.90 -11.42
C GLU A 59 -7.93 -12.16 -10.41
N LEU A 60 -8.09 -13.18 -9.56
CA LEU A 60 -7.06 -13.56 -8.61
C LEU A 60 -5.73 -13.88 -9.27
N THR A 61 -5.75 -14.67 -10.33
CA THR A 61 -4.53 -15.12 -11.00
C THR A 61 -3.95 -14.08 -11.95
N THR A 62 -4.81 -13.35 -12.67
CA THR A 62 -4.38 -12.41 -13.71
C THR A 62 -4.06 -11.01 -13.18
N TRP A 63 -4.75 -10.55 -12.14
CA TRP A 63 -4.61 -9.20 -11.62
C TRP A 63 -4.03 -9.16 -10.21
N VAL A 64 -4.62 -9.93 -9.28
CA VAL A 64 -4.24 -9.86 -7.87
C VAL A 64 -2.83 -10.40 -7.65
N ASN A 65 -2.53 -11.58 -8.17
CA ASN A 65 -1.24 -12.23 -7.92
C ASN A 65 -0.03 -11.41 -8.39
N PRO A 66 0.01 -10.87 -9.63
CA PRO A 66 1.12 -10.01 -10.07
C PRO A 66 1.26 -8.73 -9.23
N VAL A 67 0.15 -8.08 -8.89
CA VAL A 67 0.17 -6.86 -8.06
C VAL A 67 0.72 -7.16 -6.67
N VAL A 68 0.31 -8.28 -6.07
CA VAL A 68 0.80 -8.72 -4.77
C VAL A 68 2.30 -9.03 -4.80
N ASP A 69 2.80 -9.60 -5.89
CA ASP A 69 4.23 -9.87 -6.03
C ASP A 69 5.05 -8.59 -6.07
N GLU A 70 4.60 -7.57 -6.79
CA GLU A 70 5.27 -6.28 -6.80
C GLU A 70 5.15 -5.56 -5.46
N LEU A 71 4.00 -5.58 -4.82
CA LEU A 71 3.83 -5.00 -3.49
C LEU A 71 4.76 -5.67 -2.46
N ASN A 72 4.92 -7.00 -2.51
CA ASN A 72 5.84 -7.70 -1.62
C ASN A 72 7.32 -7.33 -1.86
N LYS A 73 7.72 -7.09 -3.12
CA LYS A 73 9.06 -6.58 -3.43
C LYS A 73 9.28 -5.18 -2.83
N ILE A 74 8.30 -4.30 -3.03
CA ILE A 74 8.33 -2.94 -2.44
C ILE A 74 8.41 -3.01 -0.92
N ASN A 75 7.58 -3.86 -0.29
CA ASN A 75 7.56 -3.98 1.16
C ASN A 75 8.91 -4.44 1.73
N LYS A 76 9.55 -5.39 1.07
CA LYS A 76 10.91 -5.83 1.46
C LYS A 76 11.91 -4.68 1.40
N SER A 77 11.93 -3.91 0.31
CA SER A 77 12.83 -2.76 0.18
C SER A 77 12.57 -1.67 1.24
N LEU A 78 11.32 -1.48 1.65
CA LEU A 78 10.97 -0.53 2.72
C LEU A 78 11.44 -1.01 4.10
N CYS A 79 11.36 -2.31 4.36
CA CYS A 79 11.86 -2.89 5.62
C CYS A 79 13.38 -2.72 5.75
N ASP A 80 14.13 -2.91 4.66
CA ASP A 80 15.59 -2.77 4.64
C ASP A 80 16.07 -1.34 4.93
N GLU A 81 15.22 -0.34 4.67
CA GLU A 81 15.52 1.07 4.89
C GLU A 81 14.93 1.65 6.20
N ASP A 82 14.51 0.82 7.15
CA ASP A 82 13.80 1.23 8.36
C ASP A 82 12.54 2.08 8.12
N LYS A 83 12.00 2.01 6.93
CA LYS A 83 10.76 2.68 6.57
C LYS A 83 9.53 1.93 7.06
N GLN A 84 8.40 2.59 6.97
CA GLN A 84 7.12 2.02 7.38
C GLN A 84 6.75 0.86 6.46
N ASP A 85 6.62 -0.34 7.02
CA ASP A 85 6.12 -1.53 6.35
C ASP A 85 4.60 -1.52 6.25
N PHE A 86 4.07 -2.37 5.38
CA PHE A 86 2.62 -2.55 5.25
C PHE A 86 2.25 -4.04 5.25
N THR A 87 0.99 -4.30 5.59
CA THR A 87 0.41 -5.64 5.60
C THR A 87 -0.54 -5.82 4.43
N LEU A 88 -0.43 -6.95 3.75
CA LEU A 88 -1.31 -7.31 2.62
C LEU A 88 -2.52 -8.09 3.12
N ARG A 89 -3.71 -7.63 2.76
CA ARG A 89 -4.98 -8.27 3.10
C ARG A 89 -5.85 -8.42 1.86
N LEU A 90 -6.49 -9.56 1.73
CA LEU A 90 -7.39 -9.86 0.62
C LEU A 90 -8.83 -9.97 1.12
N VAL A 91 -9.73 -9.30 0.45
CA VAL A 91 -11.17 -9.39 0.70
C VAL A 91 -11.87 -9.94 -0.54
N LEU A 92 -12.41 -11.14 -0.42
CA LEU A 92 -13.21 -11.75 -1.47
C LEU A 92 -14.67 -11.29 -1.32
N VAL A 93 -15.18 -10.58 -2.32
CA VAL A 93 -16.57 -10.12 -2.33
C VAL A 93 -17.48 -11.20 -2.94
N PRO A 94 -18.77 -11.23 -2.54
CA PRO A 94 -19.73 -12.12 -3.15
C PRO A 94 -19.88 -11.86 -4.65
N CYS A 95 -19.78 -12.92 -5.44
CA CYS A 95 -19.96 -12.86 -6.89
C CYS A 95 -20.76 -14.06 -7.36
N PRO A 96 -21.73 -13.89 -8.27
CA PRO A 96 -22.48 -15.01 -8.85
C PRO A 96 -21.60 -16.04 -9.57
N ASN A 97 -20.47 -15.59 -10.11
CA ASN A 97 -19.52 -16.40 -10.87
C ASN A 97 -18.40 -16.99 -9.99
N ALA A 98 -18.48 -16.83 -8.68
CA ALA A 98 -17.48 -17.40 -7.77
C ALA A 98 -17.59 -18.92 -7.72
N THR A 99 -16.46 -19.60 -7.81
CA THR A 99 -16.37 -21.06 -7.74
C THR A 99 -16.37 -21.60 -6.31
N GLY A 100 -16.13 -20.71 -5.32
CA GLY A 100 -15.93 -21.04 -3.92
C GLY A 100 -14.51 -21.54 -3.58
N LYS A 101 -13.66 -21.70 -4.58
CA LYS A 101 -12.25 -22.13 -4.41
C LYS A 101 -11.26 -20.97 -4.30
N GLU A 102 -11.71 -19.73 -4.51
CA GLU A 102 -10.88 -18.52 -4.52
C GLU A 102 -10.08 -18.37 -3.23
N PHE A 103 -10.71 -18.66 -2.11
CA PHE A 103 -10.03 -18.63 -0.81
C PHE A 103 -8.87 -19.64 -0.74
N LEU A 104 -9.08 -20.86 -1.23
CA LEU A 104 -8.05 -21.91 -1.21
C LEU A 104 -6.86 -21.53 -2.09
N VAL A 105 -7.14 -21.00 -3.28
CA VAL A 105 -6.12 -20.53 -4.22
C VAL A 105 -5.31 -19.39 -3.61
N ALA A 106 -5.96 -18.35 -3.11
CA ALA A 106 -5.27 -17.23 -2.51
C ALA A 106 -4.47 -17.64 -1.25
N ASN A 107 -5.02 -18.55 -0.44
CA ASN A 107 -4.36 -19.03 0.77
C ASN A 107 -3.10 -19.88 0.46
N SER A 108 -3.10 -20.61 -0.65
CA SER A 108 -1.93 -21.41 -1.06
C SER A 108 -0.70 -20.55 -1.40
N TRP A 109 -0.88 -19.27 -1.71
CA TRP A 109 0.22 -18.37 -2.03
C TRP A 109 1.02 -17.89 -0.81
N ASN A 110 0.43 -17.97 0.38
CA ASN A 110 1.08 -17.52 1.63
C ASN A 110 1.58 -16.06 1.59
N LYS A 111 0.86 -15.18 0.88
CA LYS A 111 1.25 -13.78 0.64
C LYS A 111 0.45 -12.76 1.43
N PHE A 112 -0.62 -13.18 2.09
CA PHE A 112 -1.55 -12.29 2.80
C PHE A 112 -1.53 -12.56 4.30
N GLU A 113 -1.59 -11.51 5.09
CA GLU A 113 -1.80 -11.59 6.53
C GLU A 113 -3.24 -12.03 6.87
N LEU A 114 -4.20 -11.54 6.09
CA LEU A 114 -5.62 -11.84 6.26
C LEU A 114 -6.29 -12.08 4.91
N ILE A 115 -7.05 -13.16 4.81
CA ILE A 115 -7.94 -13.42 3.67
C ILE A 115 -9.36 -13.56 4.17
N THR A 116 -10.23 -12.66 3.75
CA THR A 116 -11.66 -12.69 4.09
C THR A 116 -12.44 -13.48 3.04
N LYS A 117 -13.14 -14.53 3.46
CA LYS A 117 -14.00 -15.31 2.58
C LYS A 117 -15.23 -14.51 2.16
N SER A 118 -15.73 -14.73 0.95
CA SER A 118 -16.94 -14.06 0.43
C SER A 118 -18.17 -14.19 1.34
N LYS A 119 -18.35 -15.35 1.98
CA LYS A 119 -19.42 -15.57 2.97
C LYS A 119 -19.34 -14.65 4.19
N SER A 120 -18.14 -14.22 4.53
CA SER A 120 -17.89 -13.35 5.70
C SER A 120 -17.88 -11.85 5.35
N PHE A 121 -17.99 -11.52 4.07
CA PHE A 121 -17.93 -10.16 3.57
C PHE A 121 -18.92 -9.21 4.25
N TRP A 122 -20.16 -9.64 4.43
CA TRP A 122 -21.20 -8.83 5.08
C TRP A 122 -20.90 -8.55 6.55
N LYS A 123 -20.33 -9.51 7.27
CA LYS A 123 -19.91 -9.31 8.67
C LYS A 123 -18.78 -8.27 8.74
N LEU A 124 -17.81 -8.39 7.84
CA LEU A 124 -16.73 -7.42 7.71
C LEU A 124 -17.28 -6.01 7.43
N LEU A 125 -18.21 -5.89 6.50
CA LEU A 125 -18.76 -4.59 6.10
C LEU A 125 -19.56 -3.89 7.20
N ILE A 126 -20.32 -4.66 7.99
CA ILE A 126 -21.16 -4.11 9.06
C ILE A 126 -20.30 -3.76 10.29
N LYS A 127 -19.42 -4.64 10.71
CA LYS A 127 -18.58 -4.47 11.90
C LYS A 127 -17.10 -4.81 11.62
N PRO A 128 -16.38 -3.96 10.87
CA PRO A 128 -15.01 -4.27 10.46
C PRO A 128 -14.08 -4.48 11.64
N HIS A 129 -14.13 -3.62 12.66
CA HIS A 129 -13.25 -3.69 13.84
C HIS A 129 -13.56 -4.87 14.79
N SER A 130 -14.76 -5.43 14.71
CA SER A 130 -15.09 -6.68 15.44
C SER A 130 -14.70 -7.92 14.64
N PHE A 131 -14.47 -7.77 13.34
CA PHE A 131 -14.12 -8.88 12.46
C PHE A 131 -12.64 -9.21 12.50
N ALA A 132 -11.80 -8.19 12.52
CA ALA A 132 -10.36 -8.31 12.59
C ALA A 132 -9.74 -7.03 13.16
N ASP A 133 -8.48 -7.12 13.59
CA ASP A 133 -7.69 -5.95 13.95
C ASP A 133 -7.22 -5.24 12.67
N TRP A 134 -7.71 -4.02 12.46
CA TRP A 134 -7.40 -3.20 11.31
C TRP A 134 -6.45 -2.08 11.73
N PRO A 135 -5.30 -1.91 11.02
CA PRO A 135 -4.46 -0.74 11.20
C PRO A 135 -5.26 0.57 11.06
N LYS A 136 -4.81 1.61 11.76
CA LYS A 136 -5.49 2.92 11.71
C LYS A 136 -5.44 3.57 10.34
N LYS A 137 -4.42 3.21 9.54
CA LYS A 137 -4.20 3.74 8.20
C LYS A 137 -4.16 2.62 7.18
N GLY A 138 -4.68 2.87 5.99
CA GLY A 138 -4.65 1.87 4.94
C GLY A 138 -5.15 2.39 3.61
N ILE A 139 -5.05 1.51 2.63
CA ILE A 139 -5.49 1.73 1.25
C ILE A 139 -6.30 0.52 0.84
N VAL A 140 -7.43 0.75 0.19
CA VAL A 140 -8.21 -0.29 -0.49
C VAL A 140 -7.94 -0.20 -1.98
N ILE A 141 -7.43 -1.29 -2.56
CA ILE A 141 -7.12 -1.40 -3.99
C ILE A 141 -8.19 -2.28 -4.64
N PHE A 142 -8.86 -1.73 -5.63
CA PHE A 142 -9.82 -2.44 -6.45
C PHE A 142 -9.20 -2.79 -7.80
N LEU A 143 -9.19 -4.07 -8.15
CA LEU A 143 -8.57 -4.58 -9.38
C LEU A 143 -9.60 -5.19 -10.35
N GLY A 144 -10.82 -5.47 -9.91
CA GLY A 144 -11.86 -6.03 -10.78
C GLY A 144 -13.19 -6.26 -10.06
N GLY A 145 -14.27 -6.42 -10.82
CA GLY A 145 -15.63 -6.62 -10.32
C GLY A 145 -16.44 -5.32 -10.18
N ASP A 146 -17.23 -5.21 -9.12
CA ASP A 146 -18.03 -4.02 -8.84
C ASP A 146 -17.32 -3.05 -7.88
N GLN A 147 -16.98 -1.89 -8.39
CA GLN A 147 -16.30 -0.80 -7.66
C GLN A 147 -17.02 -0.36 -6.40
N PHE A 148 -18.34 -0.52 -6.35
CA PHE A 148 -19.17 -0.12 -5.21
C PHE A 148 -18.66 -0.73 -3.89
N TRP A 149 -18.26 -1.99 -3.91
CA TRP A 149 -17.78 -2.68 -2.71
C TRP A 149 -16.46 -2.14 -2.19
N SER A 150 -15.56 -1.73 -3.07
CA SER A 150 -14.27 -1.16 -2.65
C SER A 150 -14.47 0.19 -1.98
N ILE A 151 -15.31 1.04 -2.55
CA ILE A 151 -15.63 2.36 -2.01
C ILE A 151 -16.31 2.22 -0.64
N LEU A 152 -17.28 1.32 -0.54
CA LEU A 152 -18.02 1.12 0.70
C LEU A 152 -17.11 0.57 1.82
N LEU A 153 -16.24 -0.39 1.50
CA LEU A 153 -15.29 -0.93 2.47
C LEU A 153 -14.26 0.14 2.89
N ALA A 154 -13.73 0.90 1.94
CA ALA A 154 -12.78 1.97 2.23
C ALA A 154 -13.39 3.02 3.18
N LYS A 155 -14.63 3.45 2.92
CA LYS A 155 -15.36 4.36 3.81
C LYS A 155 -15.57 3.77 5.22
N ARG A 156 -15.87 2.47 5.31
CA ARG A 156 -16.07 1.81 6.61
C ARG A 156 -14.80 1.69 7.43
N LEU A 157 -13.66 1.49 6.78
CA LEU A 157 -12.35 1.40 7.42
C LEU A 157 -11.68 2.77 7.63
N GLY A 158 -12.17 3.83 6.99
CA GLY A 158 -11.50 5.13 6.97
C GLY A 158 -10.23 5.14 6.10
N TYR A 159 -10.17 4.30 5.07
CA TYR A 159 -9.03 4.12 4.19
C TYR A 159 -9.17 4.87 2.88
N LEU A 160 -8.04 5.15 2.23
CA LEU A 160 -8.03 5.63 0.86
C LEU A 160 -8.49 4.52 -0.10
N ASN A 161 -9.23 4.89 -1.15
CA ASN A 161 -9.63 3.95 -2.20
C ASN A 161 -8.86 4.24 -3.49
N ILE A 162 -8.24 3.21 -4.05
CA ILE A 162 -7.59 3.24 -5.36
C ILE A 162 -8.32 2.25 -6.26
N THR A 163 -8.84 2.74 -7.36
CA THR A 163 -9.58 1.92 -8.32
C THR A 163 -8.83 1.87 -9.64
N TYR A 164 -8.44 0.66 -10.05
CA TYR A 164 -8.08 0.39 -11.44
C TYR A 164 -9.38 0.12 -12.22
N ALA A 165 -9.65 0.89 -13.23
CA ALA A 165 -10.84 0.75 -14.06
C ALA A 165 -10.45 0.70 -15.53
N GLU A 166 -10.87 -0.35 -16.24
CA GLU A 166 -10.69 -0.47 -17.69
C GLU A 166 -11.59 0.51 -18.47
N TRP A 167 -12.65 0.97 -17.83
CA TRP A 167 -13.65 1.88 -18.42
C TRP A 167 -13.82 3.11 -17.54
N VAL A 168 -14.28 4.20 -18.14
CA VAL A 168 -14.66 5.41 -17.39
C VAL A 168 -15.68 5.01 -16.31
N SER A 169 -15.29 5.21 -15.06
CA SER A 169 -16.10 4.82 -13.91
C SER A 169 -17.49 5.46 -13.96
N ARG A 170 -18.53 4.67 -13.66
CA ARG A 170 -19.88 5.18 -13.44
C ARG A 170 -19.97 6.09 -12.20
N TRP A 171 -18.95 6.06 -11.34
CA TRP A 171 -18.92 6.72 -10.04
C TRP A 171 -17.73 7.68 -9.89
N PRO A 172 -17.57 8.67 -10.81
CA PRO A 172 -16.35 9.52 -10.83
C PRO A 172 -16.21 10.47 -9.63
N LYS A 173 -17.25 10.59 -8.80
CA LYS A 173 -17.30 11.52 -7.66
C LYS A 173 -17.21 10.83 -6.29
N TRP A 174 -16.82 9.56 -6.24
CA TRP A 174 -16.80 8.81 -4.99
C TRP A 174 -15.42 8.72 -4.39
#